data_ede48c70df3bada4767f91dc41ff514c
#
_entry.id   ede48c70df3bada4767f91dc41ff514c
#
_cell.length_a   1.000
_cell.length_b   1.000
_cell.length_c   1.000
_cell.angle_alpha   90.00
_cell.angle_beta   90.00
_cell.angle_gamma   90.00
#
_symmetry.space_group_name_H-M   'P 1'
#
loop_
_entity.id
_entity.type
_entity.pdbx_description
1 polymer ?
#
loop_
_entity_poly.entity_id
_entity_poly.type
_entity_poly.pdbx_seq_one_letter_code
_entity_poly.pdbx_strand_id
1 'polypeptide(L)'
;MLIDRIFNGNDAVYGLTCQAVEGAIAQHGADKAVEFPHTAYCLPCYYAVTGVKVKTLGEMKEALGVIKSLMTREHQLDDALMSGVATALCAEFIEVLKYLDGAEPYSEPYYGHLPDSIIRELGVPLVTGDIPGVAVIIGSAPTAQEGVDLVKSYQAQGILVTLVGGIIDQAQELGLKMGYNVRIVPLGKDITSVIHVVSVALRAALIFGNVTPGDAAALIKYTSERVPAFVNAFKPIDDVILAAGAGAIKLGFPVISNEDENITEVPGALIACPNVADFNKVSLEARNIKIKITNIDIPVAFASAFEGEIIRRKDMQVEFDGSRVDCAELVQTRSMDEVEDHKITVVGPDVDEMELGSKNPIAYVVEVAGKRMQPDFEPVIERKFHNYINCIEGVYHTGQRDMQRIRIGKEAYNAGFRIRHIGEVLYTQVKNEFEAVVDKCQVTVYTDPAECTRIRHEVAIPVFDKRDARLENLTDETVDVYYSCILCQAFSPSHVCVVTPERLGPVSYTHLRAH
;
A
#
# COMPACT_ATOMS: atom_id res chain seq x y z
N MET A 1 -2.69 23.73 29.45
CA MET A 1 -2.46 22.26 29.61
C MET A 1 -2.82 21.56 28.30
N LEU A 2 -2.40 20.30 28.10
CA LEU A 2 -2.69 19.53 26.88
C LEU A 2 -4.19 19.48 26.56
N ILE A 3 -5.01 19.16 27.55
CA ILE A 3 -6.46 19.05 27.44
C ILE A 3 -7.09 20.35 26.94
N ASP A 4 -6.69 21.51 27.48
CA ASP A 4 -7.24 22.80 27.05
C ASP A 4 -6.89 23.10 25.60
N ARG A 5 -5.67 22.75 25.15
CA ARG A 5 -5.25 22.92 23.75
C ARG A 5 -6.09 22.04 22.81
N ILE A 6 -6.39 20.79 23.21
CA ILE A 6 -7.27 19.91 22.43
C ILE A 6 -8.68 20.53 22.32
N PHE A 7 -9.24 21.02 23.41
CA PHE A 7 -10.55 21.67 23.37
C PHE A 7 -10.56 22.96 22.54
N ASN A 8 -9.51 23.78 22.62
CA ASN A 8 -9.37 24.99 21.81
C ASN A 8 -9.34 24.65 20.31
N GLY A 9 -8.56 23.66 19.92
CA GLY A 9 -8.48 23.20 18.54
C GLY A 9 -9.82 22.65 18.04
N ASN A 10 -10.50 21.87 18.88
CA ASN A 10 -11.82 21.33 18.56
C ASN A 10 -12.87 22.45 18.38
N ASP A 11 -12.92 23.44 19.27
CA ASP A 11 -13.83 24.58 19.17
C ASP A 11 -13.57 25.39 17.90
N ALA A 12 -12.31 25.61 17.55
CA ALA A 12 -11.95 26.33 16.34
C ALA A 12 -12.44 25.60 15.07
N VAL A 13 -12.20 24.28 14.97
CA VAL A 13 -12.63 23.49 13.82
C VAL A 13 -14.17 23.38 13.76
N TYR A 14 -14.84 23.18 14.89
CA TYR A 14 -16.29 23.15 14.95
C TYR A 14 -16.92 24.49 14.50
N GLY A 15 -16.39 25.62 14.99
CA GLY A 15 -16.85 26.94 14.58
C GLY A 15 -16.66 27.18 13.08
N LEU A 16 -15.52 26.80 12.53
CA LEU A 16 -15.26 26.86 11.09
C LEU A 16 -16.23 25.99 10.30
N THR A 17 -16.52 24.78 10.79
CA THR A 17 -17.47 23.86 10.15
C THR A 17 -18.88 24.42 10.11
N CYS A 18 -19.36 25.02 11.20
CA CYS A 18 -20.67 25.68 11.24
C CYS A 18 -20.77 26.78 10.19
N GLN A 19 -19.75 27.64 10.09
CA GLN A 19 -19.70 28.72 9.10
C GLN A 19 -19.67 28.16 7.66
N ALA A 20 -18.88 27.12 7.40
CA ALA A 20 -18.78 26.51 6.08
C ALA A 20 -20.09 25.87 5.63
N VAL A 21 -20.77 25.13 6.51
CA VAL A 21 -22.08 24.52 6.22
C VAL A 21 -23.15 25.58 5.97
N GLU A 22 -23.20 26.63 6.79
CA GLU A 22 -24.16 27.73 6.58
C GLU A 22 -23.90 28.48 5.28
N GLY A 23 -22.63 28.72 4.95
CA GLY A 23 -22.24 29.32 3.67
C GLY A 23 -22.65 28.46 2.47
N ALA A 24 -22.43 27.15 2.55
CA ALA A 24 -22.84 26.21 1.50
C ALA A 24 -24.36 26.15 1.33
N ILE A 25 -25.14 26.16 2.41
CA ILE A 25 -26.61 26.21 2.35
C ILE A 25 -27.07 27.51 1.70
N ALA A 26 -26.46 28.64 2.04
CA ALA A 26 -26.81 29.94 1.45
C ALA A 26 -26.53 29.97 -0.07
N GLN A 27 -25.50 29.29 -0.52
CA GLN A 27 -25.08 29.23 -1.93
C GLN A 27 -25.89 28.20 -2.74
N HIS A 28 -26.08 26.99 -2.21
CA HIS A 28 -26.60 25.84 -2.96
C HIS A 28 -28.01 25.40 -2.52
N GLY A 29 -28.55 25.90 -1.41
CA GLY A 29 -29.82 25.47 -0.82
C GLY A 29 -29.68 24.24 0.10
N ALA A 30 -30.63 24.09 1.04
CA ALA A 30 -30.59 23.01 2.03
C ALA A 30 -30.76 21.59 1.43
N ASP A 31 -31.45 21.48 0.30
CA ASP A 31 -31.75 20.22 -0.38
C ASP A 31 -30.59 19.72 -1.25
N LYS A 32 -29.51 20.51 -1.39
CA LYS A 32 -28.31 20.09 -2.14
C LYS A 32 -27.72 18.82 -1.56
N ALA A 33 -27.55 17.80 -2.41
CA ALA A 33 -26.94 16.54 -2.01
C ALA A 33 -25.46 16.72 -1.62
N VAL A 34 -25.03 15.97 -0.61
CA VAL A 34 -23.64 15.89 -0.14
C VAL A 34 -23.17 14.45 -0.24
N GLU A 35 -22.06 14.24 -0.96
CA GLU A 35 -21.47 12.91 -1.11
C GLU A 35 -20.01 13.00 -1.53
N PHE A 36 -19.21 12.02 -1.09
CA PHE A 36 -17.91 11.80 -1.67
C PHE A 36 -18.02 10.92 -2.93
N PRO A 37 -17.16 11.11 -3.93
CA PRO A 37 -17.22 10.32 -5.14
C PRO A 37 -16.81 8.86 -4.89
N HIS A 38 -17.40 7.93 -5.65
CA HIS A 38 -17.01 6.51 -5.71
C HIS A 38 -16.96 5.77 -4.36
N THR A 39 -17.87 6.11 -3.46
CA THR A 39 -18.11 5.40 -2.20
C THR A 39 -19.58 5.07 -2.02
N ALA A 40 -19.85 4.00 -1.27
CA ALA A 40 -21.22 3.63 -0.88
C ALA A 40 -21.79 4.52 0.26
N TYR A 41 -20.98 5.41 0.83
CA TYR A 41 -21.30 6.20 2.02
C TYR A 41 -21.23 7.69 1.71
N CYS A 42 -22.27 8.45 2.01
CA CYS A 42 -22.26 9.91 1.79
C CYS A 42 -21.21 10.61 2.65
N LEU A 43 -21.23 10.37 3.95
CA LEU A 43 -20.28 10.86 4.95
C LEU A 43 -19.77 9.66 5.75
N PRO A 44 -18.73 8.96 5.27
CA PRO A 44 -18.35 7.66 5.80
C PRO A 44 -17.90 7.68 7.27
N CYS A 45 -17.16 8.71 7.71
CA CYS A 45 -16.71 8.79 9.09
C CYS A 45 -17.88 9.11 10.04
N TYR A 46 -18.68 10.08 9.69
CA TYR A 46 -19.86 10.43 10.46
C TYR A 46 -20.82 9.23 10.58
N TYR A 47 -21.07 8.54 9.46
CA TYR A 47 -21.91 7.34 9.45
C TYR A 47 -21.32 6.19 10.29
N ALA A 48 -20.02 5.94 10.19
CA ALA A 48 -19.36 4.90 10.98
C ALA A 48 -19.48 5.16 12.50
N VAL A 49 -19.29 6.42 12.91
CA VAL A 49 -19.32 6.80 14.33
C VAL A 49 -20.73 6.89 14.90
N THR A 50 -21.70 7.42 14.14
CA THR A 50 -23.03 7.76 14.66
C THR A 50 -24.15 6.80 14.22
N GLY A 51 -23.94 6.01 13.16
CA GLY A 51 -24.97 5.20 12.51
C GLY A 51 -26.01 6.01 11.72
N VAL A 52 -25.87 7.33 11.67
CA VAL A 52 -26.84 8.22 11.02
C VAL A 52 -26.36 8.57 9.62
N LYS A 53 -27.23 8.40 8.62
CA LYS A 53 -26.97 8.80 7.24
C LYS A 53 -27.34 10.27 7.06
N VAL A 54 -26.46 11.02 6.42
CA VAL A 54 -26.65 12.42 6.03
C VAL A 54 -26.47 12.51 4.53
N LYS A 55 -27.45 13.07 3.82
CA LYS A 55 -27.50 13.11 2.36
C LYS A 55 -27.60 14.52 1.79
N THR A 56 -27.99 15.50 2.58
CA THR A 56 -28.20 16.89 2.14
C THR A 56 -27.50 17.88 3.08
N LEU A 57 -27.30 19.10 2.59
CA LEU A 57 -26.74 20.19 3.41
C LEU A 57 -27.64 20.54 4.61
N GLY A 58 -28.98 20.42 4.46
CA GLY A 58 -29.92 20.61 5.56
C GLY A 58 -29.74 19.58 6.67
N GLU A 59 -29.71 18.30 6.30
CA GLU A 59 -29.43 17.21 7.25
C GLU A 59 -28.05 17.35 7.88
N MET A 60 -27.04 17.82 7.11
CA MET A 60 -25.69 18.09 7.60
C MET A 60 -25.69 19.19 8.66
N LYS A 61 -26.50 20.23 8.50
CA LYS A 61 -26.70 21.27 9.53
C LYS A 61 -27.28 20.71 10.82
N GLU A 62 -28.27 19.81 10.72
CA GLU A 62 -28.84 19.13 11.89
C GLU A 62 -27.81 18.22 12.57
N ALA A 63 -26.98 17.52 11.79
CA ALA A 63 -25.93 16.64 12.26
C ALA A 63 -24.83 17.37 13.06
N LEU A 64 -24.62 18.67 12.87
CA LEU A 64 -23.75 19.48 13.72
C LEU A 64 -24.16 19.43 15.20
N GLY A 65 -25.45 19.29 15.50
CA GLY A 65 -25.93 19.09 16.87
C GLY A 65 -25.46 17.77 17.49
N VAL A 66 -25.40 16.71 16.69
CA VAL A 66 -24.88 15.41 17.11
C VAL A 66 -23.37 15.52 17.38
N ILE A 67 -22.60 16.16 16.46
CA ILE A 67 -21.16 16.39 16.69
C ILE A 67 -20.95 17.19 17.98
N LYS A 68 -21.76 18.24 18.20
CA LYS A 68 -21.67 19.04 19.42
C LYS A 68 -21.86 18.22 20.70
N SER A 69 -22.72 17.21 20.66
CA SER A 69 -22.96 16.34 21.81
C SER A 69 -21.76 15.43 22.16
N LEU A 70 -20.83 15.22 21.23
CA LEU A 70 -19.55 14.51 21.47
C LEU A 70 -18.50 15.40 22.15
N MET A 71 -18.73 16.71 22.24
CA MET A 71 -17.79 17.72 22.75
C MET A 71 -18.05 18.02 24.23
N THR A 72 -18.20 16.98 25.06
CA THR A 72 -18.35 17.13 26.51
C THR A 72 -17.03 17.55 27.17
N ARG A 73 -17.11 18.12 28.39
CA ARG A 73 -15.93 18.63 29.13
C ARG A 73 -15.97 18.25 30.60
N GLU A 74 -16.69 17.19 30.94
CA GLU A 74 -16.91 16.78 32.32
C GLU A 74 -15.83 15.83 32.83
N HIS A 75 -15.27 14.98 31.95
CA HIS A 75 -14.37 13.88 32.30
C HIS A 75 -12.96 14.02 31.74
N GLN A 76 -12.48 15.26 31.63
CA GLN A 76 -11.08 15.55 31.36
C GLN A 76 -10.51 14.85 30.09
N LEU A 77 -9.63 13.87 30.28
CA LEU A 77 -8.87 13.28 29.17
C LEU A 77 -9.76 12.48 28.20
N ASP A 78 -10.72 11.70 28.67
CA ASP A 78 -11.59 10.92 27.77
C ASP A 78 -12.50 11.82 26.93
N ASP A 79 -13.00 12.90 27.51
CA ASP A 79 -13.76 13.92 26.79
C ASP A 79 -12.90 14.68 25.78
N ALA A 80 -11.63 14.96 26.11
CA ALA A 80 -10.69 15.58 25.18
C ALA A 80 -10.40 14.65 23.99
N LEU A 81 -10.19 13.37 24.22
CA LEU A 81 -10.00 12.38 23.17
C LEU A 81 -11.26 12.22 22.29
N MET A 82 -12.45 12.22 22.89
CA MET A 82 -13.71 12.17 22.17
C MET A 82 -13.98 13.46 21.37
N SER A 83 -13.60 14.63 21.91
CA SER A 83 -13.61 15.90 21.17
C SER A 83 -12.68 15.85 19.95
N GLY A 84 -11.59 15.10 20.03
CA GLY A 84 -10.74 14.81 18.87
C GLY A 84 -11.47 14.04 17.78
N VAL A 85 -12.30 13.06 18.11
CA VAL A 85 -13.18 12.38 17.14
C VAL A 85 -14.15 13.39 16.52
N ALA A 86 -14.79 14.26 17.33
CA ALA A 86 -15.65 15.33 16.82
C ALA A 86 -14.89 16.26 15.84
N THR A 87 -13.59 16.55 16.10
CA THR A 87 -12.73 17.31 15.19
C THR A 87 -12.59 16.61 13.84
N ALA A 88 -12.40 15.29 13.82
CA ALA A 88 -12.32 14.53 12.58
C ALA A 88 -13.65 14.56 11.79
N LEU A 89 -14.80 14.46 12.49
CA LEU A 89 -16.12 14.58 11.83
C LEU A 89 -16.35 15.98 11.27
N CYS A 90 -15.89 17.01 11.96
CA CYS A 90 -15.92 18.39 11.45
C CYS A 90 -15.06 18.55 10.20
N ALA A 91 -13.84 17.96 10.19
CA ALA A 91 -12.98 17.96 9.03
C ALA A 91 -13.63 17.23 7.84
N GLU A 92 -14.34 16.11 8.05
CA GLU A 92 -15.12 15.44 7.01
C GLU A 92 -16.21 16.36 6.43
N PHE A 93 -16.91 17.10 7.28
CA PHE A 93 -17.93 18.03 6.84
C PHE A 93 -17.36 19.16 5.97
N ILE A 94 -16.24 19.73 6.36
CA ILE A 94 -15.56 20.75 5.54
C ILE A 94 -15.07 20.14 4.23
N GLU A 95 -14.52 18.94 4.28
CA GLU A 95 -13.95 18.30 3.10
C GLU A 95 -15.00 17.96 2.05
N VAL A 96 -16.15 17.41 2.44
CA VAL A 96 -17.20 17.04 1.48
C VAL A 96 -17.75 18.25 0.73
N LEU A 97 -17.72 19.45 1.32
CA LEU A 97 -18.16 20.67 0.65
C LEU A 97 -17.35 21.02 -0.59
N LYS A 98 -16.09 20.56 -0.66
CA LYS A 98 -15.23 20.75 -1.84
C LYS A 98 -15.72 19.96 -3.07
N TYR A 99 -16.57 18.94 -2.88
CA TYR A 99 -17.12 18.09 -3.95
C TYR A 99 -18.52 18.46 -4.42
N LEU A 100 -19.12 19.52 -3.86
CA LEU A 100 -20.51 19.91 -4.16
C LEU A 100 -20.80 20.19 -5.64
N ASP A 101 -19.82 20.68 -6.37
CA ASP A 101 -19.96 21.01 -7.79
C ASP A 101 -19.58 19.84 -8.71
N GLY A 102 -19.31 18.66 -8.15
CA GLY A 102 -18.94 17.45 -8.90
C GLY A 102 -17.57 17.49 -9.57
N ALA A 103 -16.77 18.52 -9.31
CA ALA A 103 -15.41 18.62 -9.77
C ALA A 103 -14.47 17.92 -8.78
N GLU A 104 -13.38 17.33 -9.30
CA GLU A 104 -12.28 16.83 -8.45
C GLU A 104 -11.53 18.03 -7.84
N PRO A 105 -11.56 18.23 -6.52
CA PRO A 105 -10.97 19.42 -5.91
C PRO A 105 -9.43 19.36 -5.78
N TYR A 106 -8.85 18.20 -6.08
CA TYR A 106 -7.43 17.94 -5.98
C TYR A 106 -6.81 17.70 -7.35
N SER A 107 -5.62 18.23 -7.54
CA SER A 107 -4.78 18.01 -8.72
C SER A 107 -3.40 17.51 -8.27
N GLU A 108 -2.69 16.83 -9.17
CA GLU A 108 -1.32 16.41 -8.87
C GLU A 108 -0.48 17.52 -8.23
N PRO A 109 0.27 17.21 -7.17
CA PRO A 109 0.58 15.87 -6.64
C PRO A 109 -0.41 15.37 -5.58
N TYR A 110 -1.44 16.12 -5.21
CA TYR A 110 -2.31 15.80 -4.09
C TYR A 110 -3.36 14.76 -4.44
N TYR A 111 -3.69 13.93 -3.46
CA TYR A 111 -4.73 12.92 -3.55
C TYR A 111 -5.86 13.26 -2.59
N GLY A 112 -7.07 13.29 -3.11
CA GLY A 112 -8.29 13.54 -2.35
C GLY A 112 -8.90 12.28 -1.75
N HIS A 113 -10.23 12.23 -1.77
CA HIS A 113 -10.97 11.09 -1.25
C HIS A 113 -10.70 9.80 -2.03
N LEU A 114 -10.35 8.73 -1.32
CA LEU A 114 -10.09 7.43 -1.94
C LEU A 114 -11.38 6.67 -2.24
N PRO A 115 -11.58 6.18 -3.47
CA PRO A 115 -12.68 5.28 -3.81
C PRO A 115 -12.69 3.99 -2.98
N ASP A 116 -13.87 3.39 -2.77
CA ASP A 116 -13.99 2.10 -2.08
C ASP A 116 -13.23 0.96 -2.78
N SER A 117 -13.06 1.04 -4.10
CA SER A 117 -12.25 0.09 -4.88
C SER A 117 -10.79 0.08 -4.44
N ILE A 118 -10.20 1.26 -4.23
CA ILE A 118 -8.82 1.39 -3.76
C ILE A 118 -8.66 0.88 -2.33
N ILE A 119 -9.65 1.12 -1.46
CA ILE A 119 -9.61 0.57 -0.09
C ILE A 119 -9.65 -0.95 -0.12
N ARG A 120 -10.42 -1.56 -1.01
CA ARG A 120 -10.45 -3.03 -1.18
C ARG A 120 -9.13 -3.55 -1.69
N GLU A 121 -8.52 -2.86 -2.64
CA GLU A 121 -7.20 -3.19 -3.17
C GLU A 121 -6.11 -3.11 -2.08
N LEU A 122 -6.08 -2.03 -1.29
CA LEU A 122 -5.15 -1.85 -0.16
C LEU A 122 -5.41 -2.85 0.98
N GLY A 123 -6.64 -3.29 1.17
CA GLY A 123 -7.01 -4.23 2.23
C GLY A 123 -6.32 -5.58 2.10
N VAL A 124 -6.09 -6.06 0.89
CA VAL A 124 -5.42 -7.34 0.65
C VAL A 124 -3.96 -7.31 1.13
N PRO A 125 -3.09 -6.39 0.67
CA PRO A 125 -1.71 -6.33 1.13
C PRO A 125 -1.57 -5.99 2.62
N LEU A 126 -2.51 -5.26 3.22
CA LEU A 126 -2.55 -5.07 4.68
C LEU A 126 -2.82 -6.37 5.44
N VAL A 127 -3.70 -7.23 4.93
CA VAL A 127 -4.00 -8.54 5.53
C VAL A 127 -2.85 -9.53 5.32
N THR A 128 -2.24 -9.56 4.15
CA THR A 128 -1.09 -10.44 3.85
C THR A 128 0.20 -9.99 4.52
N GLY A 129 0.27 -8.71 4.90
CA GLY A 129 1.45 -8.07 5.48
C GLY A 129 2.45 -7.55 4.44
N ASP A 130 2.08 -7.52 3.15
CA ASP A 130 2.86 -6.88 2.08
C ASP A 130 2.87 -5.34 2.25
N ILE A 131 1.83 -4.80 2.90
CA ILE A 131 1.85 -3.49 3.56
C ILE A 131 1.81 -3.74 5.07
N PRO A 132 2.95 -3.72 5.76
CA PRO A 132 2.96 -4.03 7.20
C PRO A 132 2.28 -2.96 8.04
N GLY A 133 2.12 -1.74 7.52
CA GLY A 133 1.45 -0.65 8.23
C GLY A 133 1.26 0.61 7.41
N VAL A 134 0.63 1.59 8.04
CA VAL A 134 0.38 2.92 7.47
C VAL A 134 0.96 3.99 8.38
N ALA A 135 1.86 4.80 7.85
CA ALA A 135 2.42 5.97 8.52
C ALA A 135 1.69 7.24 8.05
N VAL A 136 1.22 8.06 8.98
CA VAL A 136 0.69 9.40 8.71
C VAL A 136 1.72 10.41 9.22
N ILE A 137 2.34 11.18 8.34
CA ILE A 137 3.36 12.18 8.70
C ILE A 137 2.77 13.57 8.55
N ILE A 138 2.76 14.34 9.64
CA ILE A 138 2.12 15.66 9.70
C ILE A 138 3.12 16.73 10.12
N GLY A 139 3.08 17.87 9.43
CA GLY A 139 3.90 19.06 9.75
C GLY A 139 5.15 19.14 8.89
N SER A 140 6.17 19.83 9.40
CA SER A 140 7.49 19.98 8.75
C SER A 140 8.56 19.39 9.64
N ALA A 141 9.41 18.53 9.09
CA ALA A 141 10.57 18.03 9.80
C ALA A 141 11.55 19.18 10.11
N PRO A 142 12.45 19.06 11.09
CA PRO A 142 13.43 20.09 11.41
C PRO A 142 14.30 20.47 10.21
N THR A 143 14.63 19.51 9.37
CA THR A 143 15.25 19.72 8.05
C THR A 143 14.55 18.87 7.00
N ALA A 144 14.57 19.32 5.74
CA ALA A 144 14.01 18.55 4.63
C ALA A 144 14.65 17.16 4.50
N GLN A 145 15.94 17.05 4.76
CA GLN A 145 16.67 15.79 4.69
C GLN A 145 16.18 14.79 5.75
N GLU A 146 16.04 15.20 7.02
CA GLU A 146 15.51 14.32 8.08
C GLU A 146 14.10 13.84 7.76
N GLY A 147 13.25 14.73 7.23
CA GLY A 147 11.90 14.37 6.80
C GLY A 147 11.89 13.33 5.69
N VAL A 148 12.68 13.53 4.64
CA VAL A 148 12.79 12.62 3.51
C VAL A 148 13.43 11.29 3.92
N ASP A 149 14.44 11.30 4.78
CA ASP A 149 15.07 10.08 5.28
C ASP A 149 14.08 9.24 6.10
N LEU A 150 13.25 9.88 6.93
CA LEU A 150 12.18 9.19 7.65
C LEU A 150 11.17 8.56 6.68
N VAL A 151 10.69 9.32 5.68
CA VAL A 151 9.75 8.81 4.67
C VAL A 151 10.34 7.62 3.92
N LYS A 152 11.58 7.73 3.47
CA LYS A 152 12.29 6.63 2.78
C LYS A 152 12.51 5.41 3.68
N SER A 153 12.75 5.61 4.97
CA SER A 153 12.91 4.50 5.91
C SER A 153 11.64 3.68 6.05
N TYR A 154 10.47 4.31 6.08
CA TYR A 154 9.19 3.61 6.06
C TYR A 154 8.92 2.94 4.72
N GLN A 155 9.18 3.65 3.61
CA GLN A 155 8.99 3.11 2.26
C GLN A 155 9.82 1.84 2.05
N ALA A 156 11.09 1.86 2.46
CA ALA A 156 11.99 0.70 2.36
C ALA A 156 11.48 -0.53 3.14
N GLN A 157 10.66 -0.31 4.16
CA GLN A 157 10.00 -1.36 4.94
C GLN A 157 8.62 -1.75 4.40
N GLY A 158 8.21 -1.21 3.23
CA GLY A 158 6.92 -1.49 2.59
C GLY A 158 5.73 -0.78 3.20
N ILE A 159 5.94 0.12 4.15
CA ILE A 159 4.88 0.89 4.81
C ILE A 159 4.28 1.89 3.82
N LEU A 160 2.95 2.00 3.81
CA LEU A 160 2.25 3.07 3.11
C LEU A 160 2.41 4.36 3.88
N VAL A 161 3.04 5.36 3.26
CA VAL A 161 3.29 6.67 3.88
C VAL A 161 2.32 7.69 3.33
N THR A 162 1.61 8.39 4.19
CA THR A 162 0.78 9.53 3.82
C THR A 162 1.35 10.81 4.41
N LEU A 163 1.38 11.87 3.61
CA LEU A 163 2.01 13.13 3.95
C LEU A 163 0.97 14.25 4.07
N VAL A 164 1.06 15.04 5.14
CA VAL A 164 0.19 16.19 5.40
C VAL A 164 1.03 17.40 5.84
N GLY A 165 0.80 18.55 5.25
CA GLY A 165 1.47 19.80 5.62
C GLY A 165 2.83 19.99 4.96
N GLY A 166 3.74 20.65 5.65
CA GLY A 166 5.02 21.12 5.08
C GLY A 166 6.00 20.01 4.69
N ILE A 167 5.84 18.80 5.21
CA ILE A 167 6.63 17.64 4.77
C ILE A 167 6.50 17.39 3.26
N ILE A 168 5.36 17.76 2.66
CA ILE A 168 5.13 17.62 1.22
C ILE A 168 6.07 18.54 0.45
N ASP A 169 6.21 19.80 0.89
CA ASP A 169 7.13 20.75 0.25
C ASP A 169 8.58 20.29 0.39
N GLN A 170 8.96 19.81 1.57
CA GLN A 170 10.30 19.28 1.84
C GLN A 170 10.60 18.07 0.94
N ALA A 171 9.62 17.17 0.74
CA ALA A 171 9.74 16.03 -0.16
C ALA A 171 9.90 16.48 -1.62
N GLN A 172 9.13 17.47 -2.05
CA GLN A 172 9.23 18.04 -3.40
C GLN A 172 10.58 18.75 -3.65
N GLU A 173 11.05 19.51 -2.67
CA GLU A 173 12.35 20.22 -2.74
C GLU A 173 13.51 19.24 -2.99
N LEU A 174 13.50 18.09 -2.34
CA LEU A 174 14.52 17.05 -2.51
C LEU A 174 14.22 16.06 -3.63
N GLY A 175 13.19 16.33 -4.46
CA GLY A 175 12.85 15.51 -5.61
C GLY A 175 12.34 14.11 -5.26
N LEU A 176 11.78 13.92 -4.04
CA LEU A 176 11.23 12.64 -3.64
C LEU A 176 10.04 12.29 -4.55
N LYS A 177 10.10 11.09 -5.14
CA LYS A 177 9.01 10.56 -5.94
C LYS A 177 7.82 10.23 -5.06
N MET A 178 6.65 10.73 -5.42
CA MET A 178 5.41 10.54 -4.67
C MET A 178 4.33 9.94 -5.57
N GLY A 179 3.42 9.18 -4.99
CA GLY A 179 2.30 8.53 -5.65
C GLY A 179 1.95 7.19 -5.02
N TYR A 180 0.83 6.62 -5.44
CA TYR A 180 0.42 5.29 -4.98
C TYR A 180 1.42 4.21 -5.34
N ASN A 181 1.98 4.28 -6.54
CA ASN A 181 2.92 3.28 -7.07
C ASN A 181 4.17 3.13 -6.20
N VAL A 182 4.57 4.21 -5.53
CA VAL A 182 5.72 4.22 -4.61
C VAL A 182 5.30 4.30 -3.15
N ARG A 183 3.98 4.20 -2.88
CA ARG A 183 3.39 4.23 -1.53
C ARG A 183 3.76 5.44 -0.67
N ILE A 184 3.98 6.58 -1.31
CA ILE A 184 4.15 7.89 -0.66
C ILE A 184 3.08 8.82 -1.20
N VAL A 185 2.03 9.06 -0.41
CA VAL A 185 0.80 9.71 -0.87
C VAL A 185 0.63 11.09 -0.21
N PRO A 186 0.86 12.19 -0.92
CA PRO A 186 0.61 13.53 -0.42
C PRO A 186 -0.90 13.83 -0.44
N LEU A 187 -1.45 14.20 0.73
CA LEU A 187 -2.89 14.40 0.91
C LEU A 187 -3.29 15.88 0.88
N GLY A 188 -2.40 16.79 1.28
CA GLY A 188 -2.68 18.22 1.33
C GLY A 188 -2.03 18.92 2.54
N LYS A 189 -2.39 20.19 2.74
CA LYS A 189 -1.71 21.05 3.73
C LYS A 189 -2.60 21.50 4.88
N ASP A 190 -3.88 21.24 4.83
CA ASP A 190 -4.85 21.66 5.84
C ASP A 190 -5.38 20.47 6.65
N ILE A 191 -6.15 20.78 7.69
CA ILE A 191 -6.72 19.76 8.59
C ILE A 191 -7.65 18.78 7.87
N THR A 192 -8.30 19.20 6.77
CA THR A 192 -9.20 18.32 6.03
C THR A 192 -8.45 17.17 5.35
N SER A 193 -7.17 17.34 5.09
CA SER A 193 -6.32 16.29 4.51
C SER A 193 -6.18 15.06 5.42
N VAL A 194 -6.28 15.23 6.74
CA VAL A 194 -6.22 14.13 7.71
C VAL A 194 -7.42 13.19 7.58
N ILE A 195 -8.58 13.74 7.17
CA ILE A 195 -9.81 12.93 7.08
C ILE A 195 -9.72 11.83 6.02
N HIS A 196 -8.91 12.01 4.99
CA HIS A 196 -8.73 10.98 3.96
C HIS A 196 -8.17 9.69 4.56
N VAL A 197 -7.22 9.77 5.50
CA VAL A 197 -6.66 8.60 6.19
C VAL A 197 -7.64 8.02 7.20
N VAL A 198 -8.26 8.86 8.02
CA VAL A 198 -9.26 8.44 9.00
C VAL A 198 -10.43 7.74 8.29
N SER A 199 -10.91 8.30 7.18
CA SER A 199 -11.97 7.72 6.36
C SER A 199 -11.60 6.33 5.84
N VAL A 200 -10.36 6.10 5.40
CA VAL A 200 -9.89 4.76 4.98
C VAL A 200 -10.00 3.76 6.12
N ALA A 201 -9.54 4.12 7.32
CA ALA A 201 -9.57 3.23 8.48
C ALA A 201 -11.02 2.89 8.91
N LEU A 202 -11.90 3.89 8.95
CA LEU A 202 -13.29 3.70 9.36
C LEU A 202 -14.10 2.93 8.30
N ARG A 203 -13.88 3.21 7.00
CA ARG A 203 -14.50 2.42 5.93
C ARG A 203 -13.99 0.98 5.92
N ALA A 204 -12.71 0.74 6.21
CA ALA A 204 -12.19 -0.60 6.36
C ALA A 204 -12.91 -1.40 7.46
N ALA A 205 -13.24 -0.75 8.58
CA ALA A 205 -14.03 -1.36 9.63
C ALA A 205 -15.44 -1.77 9.15
N LEU A 206 -16.08 -0.92 8.34
CA LEU A 206 -17.40 -1.23 7.75
C LEU A 206 -17.33 -2.32 6.68
N ILE A 207 -16.34 -2.26 5.78
CA ILE A 207 -16.22 -3.12 4.61
C ILE A 207 -15.67 -4.51 4.96
N PHE A 208 -14.61 -4.57 5.78
CA PHE A 208 -13.90 -5.80 6.12
C PHE A 208 -14.22 -6.31 7.52
N GLY A 209 -14.48 -5.39 8.46
CA GLY A 209 -14.75 -5.71 9.85
C GLY A 209 -16.21 -6.08 10.12
N ASN A 210 -17.10 -5.82 9.17
CA ASN A 210 -18.55 -5.94 9.35
C ASN A 210 -19.06 -5.23 10.63
N VAL A 211 -18.40 -4.10 10.96
CA VAL A 211 -18.78 -3.28 12.12
C VAL A 211 -20.11 -2.59 11.81
N THR A 212 -21.05 -2.71 12.72
CA THR A 212 -22.34 -2.00 12.60
C THR A 212 -22.12 -0.50 12.78
N PRO A 213 -22.55 0.35 11.83
CA PRO A 213 -22.44 1.80 11.98
C PRO A 213 -23.13 2.29 13.26
N GLY A 214 -22.48 3.15 14.01
CA GLY A 214 -22.93 3.65 15.30
C GLY A 214 -22.47 2.81 16.51
N ASP A 215 -21.88 1.64 16.31
CA ASP A 215 -21.25 0.88 17.38
C ASP A 215 -19.80 1.37 17.58
N ALA A 216 -19.68 2.44 18.35
CA ALA A 216 -18.39 3.07 18.62
C ALA A 216 -17.39 2.10 19.31
N ALA A 217 -17.85 1.18 20.15
CA ALA A 217 -16.98 0.23 20.83
C ALA A 217 -16.40 -0.79 19.85
N ALA A 218 -17.23 -1.36 18.97
CA ALA A 218 -16.77 -2.28 17.95
C ALA A 218 -15.86 -1.57 16.92
N LEU A 219 -16.16 -0.31 16.59
CA LEU A 219 -15.36 0.51 15.68
C LEU A 219 -13.95 0.75 16.24
N ILE A 220 -13.85 1.23 17.48
CA ILE A 220 -12.57 1.45 18.18
C ILE A 220 -11.80 0.15 18.32
N LYS A 221 -12.47 -0.94 18.69
CA LYS A 221 -11.85 -2.25 18.79
C LYS A 221 -11.24 -2.68 17.43
N TYR A 222 -11.99 -2.55 16.34
CA TYR A 222 -11.50 -2.91 15.03
C TYR A 222 -10.29 -2.06 14.60
N THR A 223 -10.38 -0.74 14.73
CA THR A 223 -9.30 0.17 14.32
C THR A 223 -8.04 -0.03 15.16
N SER A 224 -8.18 -0.24 16.47
CA SER A 224 -7.06 -0.47 17.37
C SER A 224 -6.39 -1.85 17.17
N GLU A 225 -7.15 -2.90 16.86
CA GLU A 225 -6.62 -4.26 16.74
C GLU A 225 -6.21 -4.64 15.30
N ARG A 226 -6.90 -4.09 14.27
CA ARG A 226 -6.81 -4.57 12.89
C ARG A 226 -6.20 -3.58 11.90
N VAL A 227 -6.18 -2.28 12.23
CA VAL A 227 -5.60 -1.28 11.34
C VAL A 227 -4.20 -0.91 11.85
N PRO A 228 -3.12 -1.38 11.22
CA PRO A 228 -1.75 -1.15 11.69
C PRO A 228 -1.27 0.26 11.28
N ALA A 229 -1.87 1.31 11.85
CA ALA A 229 -1.54 2.69 11.54
C ALA A 229 -1.02 3.47 12.75
N PHE A 230 -0.22 4.49 12.50
CA PHE A 230 0.32 5.42 13.48
C PHE A 230 0.53 6.81 12.88
N VAL A 231 0.71 7.82 13.73
CA VAL A 231 0.90 9.22 13.33
C VAL A 231 2.26 9.72 13.82
N ASN A 232 3.03 10.34 12.94
CA ASN A 232 4.21 11.12 13.27
C ASN A 232 3.89 12.60 13.10
N ALA A 233 3.96 13.37 14.17
CA ALA A 233 3.67 14.80 14.17
C ALA A 233 4.92 15.60 14.52
N PHE A 234 5.36 16.47 13.59
CA PHE A 234 6.48 17.36 13.81
C PHE A 234 6.08 18.64 14.54
N LYS A 235 6.91 19.09 15.46
CA LYS A 235 6.75 20.41 16.10
C LYS A 235 7.04 21.57 15.12
N PRO A 236 6.37 22.71 15.27
CA PRO A 236 5.38 23.02 16.28
C PRO A 236 4.02 22.38 15.94
N ILE A 237 3.36 21.81 16.95
CA ILE A 237 2.02 21.29 16.84
C ILE A 237 1.05 22.37 17.31
N ASP A 238 0.15 22.84 16.44
CA ASP A 238 -0.92 23.75 16.82
C ASP A 238 -2.09 23.01 17.50
N ASP A 239 -3.02 23.77 18.08
CA ASP A 239 -4.14 23.21 18.83
C ASP A 239 -5.09 22.39 17.92
N VAL A 240 -5.19 22.72 16.64
CA VAL A 240 -6.04 22.01 15.66
C VAL A 240 -5.43 20.64 15.32
N ILE A 241 -4.14 20.60 15.06
CA ILE A 241 -3.41 19.33 14.83
C ILE A 241 -3.46 18.47 16.07
N LEU A 242 -3.31 19.07 17.26
CA LEU A 242 -3.39 18.35 18.52
C LEU A 242 -4.78 17.75 18.76
N ALA A 243 -5.85 18.49 18.44
CA ALA A 243 -7.22 17.98 18.51
C ALA A 243 -7.45 16.81 17.53
N ALA A 244 -6.94 16.89 16.32
CA ALA A 244 -7.00 15.78 15.36
C ALA A 244 -6.21 14.56 15.85
N GLY A 245 -5.02 14.78 16.45
CA GLY A 245 -4.21 13.73 17.08
C GLY A 245 -4.93 13.04 18.23
N ALA A 246 -5.68 13.79 19.05
CA ALA A 246 -6.53 13.23 20.11
C ALA A 246 -7.60 12.27 19.54
N GLY A 247 -8.20 12.63 18.39
CA GLY A 247 -9.13 11.76 17.67
C GLY A 247 -8.44 10.48 17.16
N ALA A 248 -7.24 10.57 16.63
CA ALA A 248 -6.45 9.42 16.21
C ALA A 248 -6.17 8.48 17.40
N ILE A 249 -5.78 9.03 18.55
CA ILE A 249 -5.55 8.28 19.78
C ILE A 249 -6.82 7.56 20.24
N LYS A 250 -7.97 8.24 20.24
CA LYS A 250 -9.26 7.62 20.62
C LYS A 250 -9.63 6.47 19.69
N LEU A 251 -9.27 6.55 18.43
CA LEU A 251 -9.44 5.48 17.44
C LEU A 251 -8.36 4.40 17.51
N GLY A 252 -7.44 4.47 18.48
CA GLY A 252 -6.42 3.46 18.73
C GLY A 252 -5.12 3.62 17.93
N PHE A 253 -4.86 4.79 17.36
CA PHE A 253 -3.63 5.09 16.62
C PHE A 253 -2.67 5.90 17.48
N PRO A 254 -1.48 5.39 17.82
CA PRO A 254 -0.50 6.15 18.57
C PRO A 254 0.02 7.35 17.76
N VAL A 255 0.28 8.45 18.47
CA VAL A 255 0.89 9.66 17.94
C VAL A 255 2.29 9.80 18.52
N ILE A 256 3.29 9.87 17.68
CA ILE A 256 4.70 10.06 18.03
C ILE A 256 5.11 11.46 17.61
N SER A 257 5.69 12.23 18.52
CA SER A 257 6.07 13.61 18.24
C SER A 257 7.39 14.01 18.86
N ASN A 258 8.08 14.94 18.21
CA ASN A 258 9.26 15.62 18.77
C ASN A 258 8.89 16.92 19.54
N GLU A 259 7.61 17.12 19.84
CA GLU A 259 7.17 18.17 20.77
C GLU A 259 7.55 17.79 22.20
N ASP A 260 8.18 18.68 22.94
CA ASP A 260 8.73 18.40 24.28
C ASP A 260 7.74 18.70 25.40
N GLU A 261 6.69 19.50 25.13
CA GLU A 261 5.75 19.95 26.14
C GLU A 261 4.48 19.08 26.20
N ASN A 262 4.15 18.59 27.41
CA ASN A 262 2.88 17.94 27.74
C ASN A 262 2.55 16.61 27.03
N ILE A 263 3.52 15.97 26.39
CA ILE A 263 3.29 14.69 25.67
C ILE A 263 3.14 13.51 26.63
N THR A 264 3.67 13.61 27.83
CA THR A 264 3.63 12.55 28.85
C THR A 264 2.26 12.34 29.48
N GLU A 265 1.27 13.20 29.21
CA GLU A 265 -0.06 13.12 29.81
C GLU A 265 -0.93 11.99 29.23
N VAL A 266 -0.53 11.34 28.11
CA VAL A 266 -1.24 10.20 27.51
C VAL A 266 -0.26 9.05 27.27
N PRO A 267 0.09 8.29 28.34
CA PRO A 267 1.08 7.22 28.23
C PRO A 267 0.73 6.15 27.20
N GLY A 268 1.69 5.78 26.37
CA GLY A 268 1.53 4.75 25.34
C GLY A 268 0.69 5.13 24.12
N ALA A 269 0.06 6.31 24.14
CA ALA A 269 -0.78 6.79 23.04
C ALA A 269 -0.25 8.09 22.41
N LEU A 270 0.22 9.03 23.21
CA LEU A 270 0.97 10.20 22.78
C LEU A 270 2.41 10.07 23.30
N ILE A 271 3.36 9.86 22.40
CA ILE A 271 4.72 9.41 22.72
C ILE A 271 5.71 10.51 22.35
N ALA A 272 6.46 10.98 23.35
CA ALA A 272 7.58 11.88 23.12
C ALA A 272 8.76 11.14 22.50
N CYS A 273 9.25 11.65 21.37
CA CYS A 273 10.43 11.17 20.68
C CYS A 273 11.22 12.37 20.15
N PRO A 274 12.15 12.94 20.95
CA PRO A 274 12.84 14.17 20.61
C PRO A 274 13.64 14.09 19.31
N ASN A 275 14.14 12.90 18.97
CA ASN A 275 14.99 12.67 17.80
C ASN A 275 14.18 12.06 16.66
N VAL A 276 14.08 12.74 15.53
CA VAL A 276 13.34 12.27 14.34
C VAL A 276 13.91 10.96 13.79
N ALA A 277 15.21 10.72 13.93
CA ALA A 277 15.83 9.47 13.48
C ALA A 277 15.28 8.23 14.21
N ASP A 278 14.73 8.39 15.41
CA ASP A 278 14.16 7.30 16.20
C ASP A 278 12.66 7.09 15.94
N PHE A 279 11.99 8.00 15.21
CA PHE A 279 10.55 7.91 14.91
C PHE A 279 10.15 6.57 14.32
N ASN A 280 10.93 6.07 13.34
CA ASN A 280 10.64 4.79 12.69
C ASN A 280 10.56 3.67 13.72
N LYS A 281 11.61 3.49 14.52
CA LYS A 281 11.68 2.44 15.55
C LYS A 281 10.54 2.58 16.58
N VAL A 282 10.38 3.77 17.15
CA VAL A 282 9.38 4.04 18.19
C VAL A 282 7.96 3.80 17.67
N SER A 283 7.66 4.21 16.44
CA SER A 283 6.34 4.01 15.82
C SER A 283 6.01 2.54 15.60
N LEU A 284 6.97 1.77 15.08
CA LEU A 284 6.78 0.33 14.86
C LEU A 284 6.58 -0.43 16.18
N GLU A 285 7.36 -0.08 17.20
CA GLU A 285 7.23 -0.66 18.54
C GLU A 285 5.87 -0.30 19.17
N ALA A 286 5.47 0.98 19.14
CA ALA A 286 4.21 1.48 19.69
C ALA A 286 2.99 0.78 19.06
N ARG A 287 3.06 0.44 17.79
CA ARG A 287 1.97 -0.23 17.05
C ARG A 287 2.15 -1.74 16.90
N ASN A 288 3.24 -2.29 17.43
CA ASN A 288 3.60 -3.71 17.30
C ASN A 288 3.62 -4.18 15.83
N ILE A 289 4.14 -3.33 14.94
CA ILE A 289 4.28 -3.65 13.51
C ILE A 289 5.54 -4.47 13.32
N LYS A 290 5.39 -5.63 12.69
CA LYS A 290 6.50 -6.51 12.33
C LYS A 290 6.82 -6.37 10.85
N ILE A 291 8.05 -5.99 10.56
CA ILE A 291 8.54 -5.90 9.19
C ILE A 291 8.92 -7.30 8.70
N LYS A 292 8.35 -7.70 7.60
CA LYS A 292 8.61 -9.00 6.94
C LYS A 292 9.51 -8.89 5.73
N ILE A 293 9.74 -7.66 5.24
CA ILE A 293 10.54 -7.44 4.04
C ILE A 293 12.00 -7.76 4.36
N THR A 294 12.57 -8.66 3.58
CA THR A 294 13.98 -9.02 3.68
C THR A 294 14.82 -7.96 2.99
N ASN A 295 15.86 -7.49 3.66
CA ASN A 295 16.85 -6.64 3.02
C ASN A 295 17.70 -7.50 2.07
N ILE A 296 17.75 -7.12 0.79
CA ILE A 296 18.55 -7.79 -0.24
C ILE A 296 19.70 -6.84 -0.59
N ASP A 297 20.92 -7.39 -0.67
CA ASP A 297 22.12 -6.62 -1.01
C ASP A 297 22.16 -6.32 -2.52
N ILE A 298 21.39 -5.31 -2.92
CA ILE A 298 21.33 -4.76 -4.28
C ILE A 298 21.48 -3.24 -4.23
N PRO A 299 21.95 -2.58 -5.30
CA PRO A 299 22.29 -1.15 -5.28
C PRO A 299 21.09 -0.20 -5.30
N VAL A 300 19.87 -0.71 -5.36
CA VAL A 300 18.61 0.05 -5.29
C VAL A 300 17.76 -0.48 -4.15
N ALA A 301 16.76 0.28 -3.70
CA ALA A 301 15.87 -0.17 -2.65
C ALA A 301 15.02 -1.36 -3.12
N PHE A 302 14.69 -2.23 -2.18
CA PHE A 302 13.80 -3.35 -2.38
C PHE A 302 12.67 -3.29 -1.35
N ALA A 303 11.44 -3.11 -1.82
CA ALA A 303 10.27 -3.09 -0.96
C ALA A 303 8.99 -3.20 -1.79
N SER A 304 7.93 -3.78 -1.23
CA SER A 304 6.62 -3.84 -1.88
C SER A 304 6.05 -2.46 -2.24
N ALA A 305 6.64 -1.38 -1.72
CA ALA A 305 6.31 -0.01 -2.09
C ALA A 305 6.55 0.34 -3.57
N PHE A 306 7.36 -0.42 -4.27
CA PHE A 306 7.66 -0.18 -5.69
C PHE A 306 6.82 -1.03 -6.63
N GLU A 307 5.96 -1.90 -6.11
CA GLU A 307 5.10 -2.75 -6.92
C GLU A 307 4.21 -1.93 -7.85
N GLY A 308 4.26 -2.25 -9.15
CA GLY A 308 3.51 -1.53 -10.17
C GLY A 308 4.09 -0.16 -10.56
N GLU A 309 5.32 0.14 -10.19
CA GLU A 309 6.00 1.37 -10.62
C GLU A 309 6.13 1.42 -12.15
N ILE A 310 5.64 2.54 -12.75
CA ILE A 310 5.66 2.70 -14.21
C ILE A 310 6.92 3.40 -14.65
N ILE A 311 7.75 2.71 -15.45
CA ILE A 311 8.91 3.29 -16.11
C ILE A 311 8.51 3.74 -17.52
N ARG A 312 8.52 5.06 -17.75
CA ARG A 312 8.22 5.65 -19.06
C ARG A 312 9.36 5.36 -20.04
N ARG A 313 9.05 5.29 -21.34
CA ARG A 313 10.04 4.96 -22.37
C ARG A 313 11.26 5.90 -22.38
N LYS A 314 11.08 7.18 -22.07
CA LYS A 314 12.17 8.16 -21.98
C LYS A 314 13.11 7.93 -20.79
N ASP A 315 12.60 7.30 -19.74
CA ASP A 315 13.30 7.04 -18.47
C ASP A 315 13.87 5.62 -18.42
N MET A 316 13.68 4.83 -19.48
CA MET A 316 14.08 3.44 -19.61
C MET A 316 15.52 3.35 -20.12
N GLN A 317 16.32 2.49 -19.49
CA GLN A 317 17.65 2.10 -19.96
C GLN A 317 17.55 0.98 -20.98
N VAL A 318 16.93 -0.13 -20.64
CA VAL A 318 16.68 -1.28 -21.53
C VAL A 318 15.29 -1.87 -21.26
N GLU A 319 14.76 -2.60 -22.24
CA GLU A 319 13.52 -3.36 -22.15
C GLU A 319 13.76 -4.81 -22.58
N PHE A 320 13.16 -5.75 -21.86
CA PHE A 320 13.01 -7.14 -22.26
C PHE A 320 11.55 -7.36 -22.61
N ASP A 321 11.22 -7.87 -23.79
CA ASP A 321 9.83 -7.89 -24.29
C ASP A 321 9.50 -9.18 -25.05
N GLY A 322 8.91 -10.15 -24.35
CA GLY A 322 8.55 -11.45 -24.86
C GLY A 322 7.56 -11.45 -26.04
N SER A 323 6.93 -10.31 -26.35
CA SER A 323 6.09 -10.17 -27.55
C SER A 323 6.89 -9.90 -28.83
N ARG A 324 8.19 -9.60 -28.71
CA ARG A 324 9.04 -9.18 -29.84
C ARG A 324 10.36 -9.93 -29.94
N VAL A 325 10.87 -10.40 -28.84
CA VAL A 325 12.09 -11.21 -28.73
C VAL A 325 11.84 -12.36 -27.79
N ASP A 326 12.70 -13.39 -27.80
CA ASP A 326 12.48 -14.56 -26.97
C ASP A 326 12.71 -14.25 -25.49
N CYS A 327 11.67 -14.50 -24.70
CA CYS A 327 11.70 -14.39 -23.25
C CYS A 327 11.10 -15.65 -22.63
N ALA A 328 11.59 -16.04 -21.45
CA ALA A 328 10.99 -17.12 -20.68
C ALA A 328 11.26 -16.95 -19.18
N GLU A 329 10.30 -17.31 -18.35
CA GLU A 329 10.44 -17.48 -16.91
C GLU A 329 9.98 -18.88 -16.51
N LEU A 330 10.84 -19.64 -15.86
CA LEU A 330 10.60 -21.05 -15.58
C LEU A 330 11.12 -21.45 -14.20
N VAL A 331 10.29 -22.18 -13.46
CA VAL A 331 10.73 -22.93 -12.27
C VAL A 331 10.80 -24.42 -12.59
N GLN A 332 11.86 -25.09 -12.16
CA GLN A 332 12.02 -26.52 -12.29
C GLN A 332 12.42 -27.15 -10.95
N THR A 333 11.71 -28.20 -10.57
CA THR A 333 12.10 -29.06 -9.46
C THR A 333 13.22 -29.98 -9.91
N ARG A 334 14.28 -30.06 -9.12
CA ARG A 334 15.45 -30.92 -9.31
C ARG A 334 15.71 -31.77 -8.08
N SER A 335 16.59 -32.74 -8.21
CA SER A 335 17.11 -33.48 -7.06
C SER A 335 18.07 -32.60 -6.22
N MET A 336 18.25 -32.99 -4.95
CA MET A 336 19.06 -32.21 -3.99
C MET A 336 20.55 -32.14 -4.36
N ASP A 337 21.03 -33.02 -5.15
CA ASP A 337 22.42 -33.12 -5.66
C ASP A 337 22.63 -32.30 -6.95
N GLU A 338 21.57 -32.01 -7.69
CA GLU A 338 21.65 -31.21 -8.91
C GLU A 338 21.59 -29.68 -8.64
N VAL A 339 21.10 -29.26 -7.47
CA VAL A 339 20.98 -27.83 -7.13
C VAL A 339 22.08 -27.40 -6.19
N GLU A 340 22.84 -26.38 -6.61
CA GLU A 340 23.83 -25.68 -5.80
C GLU A 340 23.16 -24.44 -5.18
N ASP A 341 22.96 -24.48 -3.85
CA ASP A 341 22.24 -23.40 -3.14
C ASP A 341 22.97 -22.07 -3.27
N HIS A 342 22.20 -20.99 -3.54
CA HIS A 342 22.69 -19.62 -3.76
C HIS A 342 23.61 -19.45 -4.98
N LYS A 343 23.55 -20.34 -5.96
CA LYS A 343 24.27 -20.14 -7.21
C LYS A 343 23.47 -19.26 -8.16
N ILE A 344 24.04 -18.11 -8.50
CA ILE A 344 23.46 -17.19 -9.46
C ILE A 344 24.41 -17.06 -10.65
N THR A 345 23.91 -17.42 -11.82
CA THR A 345 24.67 -17.41 -13.08
C THR A 345 24.02 -16.48 -14.08
N VAL A 346 24.79 -15.64 -14.75
CA VAL A 346 24.36 -14.83 -15.89
C VAL A 346 25.06 -15.35 -17.15
N VAL A 347 24.28 -15.63 -18.18
CA VAL A 347 24.77 -16.15 -19.46
C VAL A 347 24.40 -15.17 -20.57
N GLY A 348 25.37 -14.43 -21.07
CA GLY A 348 25.20 -13.40 -22.09
C GLY A 348 25.54 -11.99 -21.61
N PRO A 349 25.24 -10.95 -22.41
CA PRO A 349 25.59 -9.57 -22.11
C PRO A 349 24.80 -9.01 -20.90
N ASP A 350 25.45 -8.17 -20.10
CA ASP A 350 24.78 -7.38 -19.07
C ASP A 350 24.26 -6.04 -19.64
N VAL A 351 23.51 -5.30 -18.84
CA VAL A 351 22.88 -4.01 -19.22
C VAL A 351 23.91 -3.00 -19.78
N ASP A 352 25.17 -3.07 -19.30
CA ASP A 352 26.26 -2.20 -19.79
C ASP A 352 26.63 -2.44 -21.26
N GLU A 353 26.37 -3.63 -21.75
CA GLU A 353 26.70 -4.07 -23.12
C GLU A 353 25.51 -3.92 -24.07
N MET A 354 24.35 -3.50 -23.55
CA MET A 354 23.12 -3.32 -24.32
C MET A 354 22.94 -1.86 -24.77
N GLU A 355 22.41 -1.67 -25.97
CA GLU A 355 22.12 -0.33 -26.50
C GLU A 355 21.00 0.35 -25.72
N LEU A 356 21.16 1.64 -25.42
CA LEU A 356 20.17 2.44 -24.71
C LEU A 356 18.79 2.38 -25.40
N GLY A 357 17.78 2.00 -24.63
CA GLY A 357 16.41 1.89 -25.12
C GLY A 357 16.13 0.67 -25.99
N SER A 358 17.11 -0.24 -26.11
CA SER A 358 16.96 -1.47 -26.90
C SER A 358 15.96 -2.46 -26.29
N LYS A 359 15.49 -3.37 -27.11
CA LYS A 359 14.67 -4.52 -26.73
C LYS A 359 15.50 -5.78 -26.81
N ASN A 360 15.63 -6.45 -25.68
CA ASN A 360 16.53 -7.56 -25.51
C ASN A 360 15.78 -8.83 -25.10
N PRO A 361 16.28 -10.02 -25.42
CA PRO A 361 15.76 -11.27 -24.89
C PRO A 361 16.20 -11.43 -23.43
N ILE A 362 15.39 -12.15 -22.67
CA ILE A 362 15.74 -12.59 -21.32
C ILE A 362 15.03 -13.91 -20.99
N ALA A 363 15.79 -14.87 -20.47
CA ALA A 363 15.19 -16.03 -19.86
C ALA A 363 15.79 -16.24 -18.48
N TYR A 364 14.97 -16.56 -17.50
CA TYR A 364 15.48 -17.01 -16.21
C TYR A 364 14.86 -18.34 -15.82
N VAL A 365 15.74 -19.23 -15.40
CA VAL A 365 15.41 -20.56 -14.91
C VAL A 365 15.79 -20.63 -13.45
N VAL A 366 14.78 -20.83 -12.62
CA VAL A 366 14.96 -21.04 -11.18
C VAL A 366 14.82 -22.53 -10.90
N GLU A 367 15.90 -23.16 -10.50
CA GLU A 367 15.93 -24.57 -10.14
C GLU A 367 15.86 -24.71 -8.63
N VAL A 368 14.88 -25.46 -8.16
CA VAL A 368 14.60 -25.64 -6.75
C VAL A 368 14.65 -27.10 -6.36
N ALA A 369 15.16 -27.39 -5.17
CA ALA A 369 15.15 -28.72 -4.57
C ALA A 369 14.71 -28.63 -3.12
N GLY A 370 13.96 -29.63 -2.66
CA GLY A 370 13.55 -29.70 -1.28
C GLY A 370 12.85 -31.03 -0.97
N LYS A 371 12.99 -31.50 0.27
CA LYS A 371 12.41 -32.78 0.73
C LYS A 371 10.89 -32.82 0.64
N ARG A 372 10.24 -31.66 0.68
CA ARG A 372 8.78 -31.47 0.60
C ARG A 372 8.34 -30.84 -0.71
N MET A 373 9.29 -30.53 -1.60
CA MET A 373 8.99 -29.90 -2.88
C MET A 373 8.22 -30.87 -3.79
N GLN A 374 7.18 -30.37 -4.42
CA GLN A 374 6.37 -31.11 -5.38
C GLN A 374 6.27 -30.30 -6.68
N PRO A 375 6.15 -30.93 -7.85
CA PRO A 375 6.02 -30.24 -9.14
C PRO A 375 4.87 -29.23 -9.22
N ASP A 376 3.82 -29.41 -8.44
CA ASP A 376 2.68 -28.48 -8.39
C ASP A 376 3.04 -27.13 -7.75
N PHE A 377 4.15 -27.03 -7.02
CA PHE A 377 4.66 -25.77 -6.52
C PHE A 377 5.41 -24.93 -7.59
N GLU A 378 5.89 -25.53 -8.67
CA GLU A 378 6.60 -24.82 -9.73
C GLU A 378 5.81 -23.62 -10.27
N PRO A 379 4.56 -23.77 -10.75
CA PRO A 379 3.78 -22.64 -11.24
C PRO A 379 3.37 -21.66 -10.14
N VAL A 380 3.30 -22.09 -8.89
CA VAL A 380 3.04 -21.21 -7.74
C VAL A 380 4.22 -20.26 -7.52
N ILE A 381 5.44 -20.78 -7.55
CA ILE A 381 6.67 -19.99 -7.41
C ILE A 381 6.85 -19.05 -8.62
N GLU A 382 6.66 -19.55 -9.87
CA GLU A 382 6.78 -18.75 -11.09
C GLU A 382 5.92 -17.49 -11.04
N ARG A 383 4.66 -17.61 -10.61
CA ARG A 383 3.73 -16.50 -10.57
C ARG A 383 4.09 -15.42 -9.55
N LYS A 384 4.99 -15.74 -8.61
CA LYS A 384 5.53 -14.76 -7.66
C LYS A 384 6.63 -13.89 -8.23
N PHE A 385 7.29 -14.30 -9.31
CA PHE A 385 8.37 -13.54 -9.93
C PHE A 385 7.95 -12.13 -10.32
N HIS A 386 6.75 -11.99 -10.84
CA HIS A 386 6.13 -10.71 -11.11
C HIS A 386 6.15 -9.79 -9.87
N ASN A 387 5.69 -10.28 -8.73
CA ASN A 387 5.67 -9.50 -7.50
C ASN A 387 7.09 -9.17 -7.02
N TYR A 388 8.00 -10.16 -7.05
CA TYR A 388 9.37 -9.97 -6.58
C TYR A 388 10.12 -8.92 -7.40
N ILE A 389 10.03 -8.97 -8.71
CA ILE A 389 10.72 -8.03 -9.60
C ILE A 389 10.13 -6.62 -9.46
N ASN A 390 8.81 -6.48 -9.27
CA ASN A 390 8.17 -5.19 -9.07
C ASN A 390 8.45 -4.55 -7.70
N CYS A 391 9.04 -5.28 -6.76
CA CYS A 391 9.53 -4.73 -5.50
C CYS A 391 10.91 -4.08 -5.60
N ILE A 392 11.54 -4.06 -6.78
CA ILE A 392 12.85 -3.43 -7.03
C ILE A 392 12.62 -2.00 -7.49
N GLU A 393 13.20 -1.01 -6.79
CA GLU A 393 13.12 0.38 -7.20
C GLU A 393 13.73 0.57 -8.59
N GLY A 394 12.96 1.22 -9.49
CA GLY A 394 13.39 1.50 -10.85
C GLY A 394 13.39 0.29 -11.79
N VAL A 395 12.73 -0.81 -11.40
CA VAL A 395 12.49 -1.97 -12.27
C VAL A 395 10.99 -2.22 -12.36
N TYR A 396 10.50 -2.47 -13.56
CA TYR A 396 9.08 -2.77 -13.83
C TYR A 396 8.96 -4.11 -14.53
N HIS A 397 8.06 -4.95 -14.07
CA HIS A 397 7.73 -6.24 -14.69
C HIS A 397 6.23 -6.37 -14.89
N THR A 398 5.82 -6.90 -16.03
CA THR A 398 4.45 -7.30 -16.33
C THR A 398 4.43 -8.55 -17.20
N GLY A 399 3.36 -9.33 -17.07
CA GLY A 399 3.22 -10.59 -17.79
C GLY A 399 3.75 -11.79 -17.01
N GLN A 400 3.87 -12.91 -17.69
CA GLN A 400 4.34 -14.19 -17.14
C GLN A 400 4.81 -15.13 -18.24
N ARG A 401 5.53 -16.18 -17.88
CA ARG A 401 6.01 -17.24 -18.79
C ARG A 401 6.85 -16.64 -19.93
N ASP A 402 6.45 -16.84 -21.17
CA ASP A 402 7.09 -16.34 -22.38
C ASP A 402 6.47 -15.02 -22.91
N MET A 403 5.42 -14.53 -22.25
CA MET A 403 4.73 -13.27 -22.56
C MET A 403 4.96 -12.25 -21.45
N GLN A 404 6.21 -11.91 -21.21
CA GLN A 404 6.61 -10.96 -20.16
C GLN A 404 7.27 -9.72 -20.73
N ARG A 405 7.25 -8.65 -19.93
CA ARG A 405 7.99 -7.42 -20.18
C ARG A 405 8.65 -6.94 -18.92
N ILE A 406 9.97 -6.71 -18.99
CA ILE A 406 10.74 -6.10 -17.92
C ILE A 406 11.34 -4.81 -18.45
N ARG A 407 11.31 -3.75 -17.65
CA ARG A 407 12.01 -2.49 -17.92
C ARG A 407 12.94 -2.17 -16.78
N ILE A 408 14.18 -1.85 -17.10
CA ILE A 408 15.14 -1.29 -16.15
C ILE A 408 15.25 0.20 -16.45
N GLY A 409 15.00 1.04 -15.42
CA GLY A 409 15.10 2.49 -15.51
C GLY A 409 16.53 2.98 -15.51
N LYS A 410 16.77 4.18 -16.04
CA LYS A 410 18.07 4.84 -16.02
C LYS A 410 18.57 5.10 -14.59
N GLU A 411 17.66 5.40 -13.68
CA GLU A 411 18.00 5.64 -12.25
C GLU A 411 18.57 4.37 -11.62
N ALA A 412 17.89 3.22 -11.78
CA ALA A 412 18.38 1.94 -11.28
C ALA A 412 19.73 1.55 -11.93
N TYR A 413 19.84 1.71 -13.24
CA TYR A 413 21.09 1.47 -13.95
C TYR A 413 22.25 2.33 -13.43
N ASN A 414 22.02 3.63 -13.24
CA ASN A 414 23.03 4.57 -12.73
C ASN A 414 23.40 4.28 -11.28
N ALA A 415 22.48 3.75 -10.48
CA ALA A 415 22.75 3.28 -9.13
C ALA A 415 23.59 1.99 -9.09
N GLY A 416 23.83 1.36 -10.25
CA GLY A 416 24.64 0.12 -10.36
C GLY A 416 23.81 -1.16 -10.50
N PHE A 417 22.49 -1.07 -10.71
CA PHE A 417 21.65 -2.26 -10.92
C PHE A 417 22.03 -2.99 -12.21
N ARG A 418 22.15 -4.32 -12.12
CA ARG A 418 22.57 -5.21 -13.21
C ARG A 418 21.71 -6.48 -13.22
N ILE A 419 21.78 -7.25 -14.31
CA ILE A 419 20.99 -8.49 -14.50
C ILE A 419 21.17 -9.48 -13.34
N ARG A 420 22.39 -9.61 -12.82
CA ARG A 420 22.65 -10.47 -11.66
C ARG A 420 21.75 -10.17 -10.47
N HIS A 421 21.40 -8.89 -10.24
CA HIS A 421 20.59 -8.49 -9.09
C HIS A 421 19.14 -9.00 -9.20
N ILE A 422 18.61 -9.22 -10.41
CA ILE A 422 17.32 -9.94 -10.59
C ILE A 422 17.46 -11.36 -10.05
N GLY A 423 18.56 -12.04 -10.34
CA GLY A 423 18.84 -13.37 -9.80
C GLY A 423 18.90 -13.41 -8.27
N GLU A 424 19.58 -12.44 -7.64
CA GLU A 424 19.65 -12.31 -6.17
C GLU A 424 18.27 -12.11 -5.55
N VAL A 425 17.42 -11.28 -6.17
CA VAL A 425 16.05 -11.04 -5.71
C VAL A 425 15.23 -12.33 -5.83
N LEU A 426 15.26 -12.99 -6.97
CA LEU A 426 14.51 -14.23 -7.19
C LEU A 426 14.95 -15.32 -6.18
N TYR A 427 16.26 -15.53 -6.02
CA TYR A 427 16.79 -16.47 -5.03
C TYR A 427 16.28 -16.17 -3.63
N THR A 428 16.53 -14.94 -3.16
CA THR A 428 16.23 -14.56 -1.78
C THR A 428 14.75 -14.67 -1.47
N GLN A 429 13.89 -14.19 -2.38
CA GLN A 429 12.44 -14.23 -2.18
C GLN A 429 11.87 -15.65 -2.25
N VAL A 430 12.34 -16.48 -3.17
CA VAL A 430 11.93 -17.89 -3.24
C VAL A 430 12.29 -18.64 -1.95
N LYS A 431 13.51 -18.44 -1.45
CA LYS A 431 13.96 -19.07 -0.19
C LYS A 431 13.14 -18.60 1.01
N ASN A 432 12.82 -17.31 1.08
CA ASN A 432 12.07 -16.74 2.21
C ASN A 432 10.59 -17.14 2.20
N GLU A 433 9.93 -16.99 1.05
CA GLU A 433 8.49 -17.23 0.96
C GLU A 433 8.15 -18.73 0.98
N PHE A 434 9.03 -19.55 0.44
CA PHE A 434 8.83 -21.01 0.33
C PHE A 434 9.79 -21.82 1.22
N GLU A 435 10.26 -21.26 2.33
CA GLU A 435 11.16 -21.90 3.28
C GLU A 435 10.71 -23.32 3.70
N ALA A 436 9.41 -23.53 3.82
CA ALA A 436 8.85 -24.82 4.22
C ALA A 436 9.04 -25.95 3.19
N VAL A 437 9.27 -25.60 1.91
CA VAL A 437 9.33 -26.58 0.80
C VAL A 437 10.60 -26.48 -0.05
N VAL A 438 11.30 -25.34 -0.06
CA VAL A 438 12.53 -25.11 -0.83
C VAL A 438 13.74 -25.15 0.08
N ASP A 439 14.48 -26.27 0.06
CA ASP A 439 15.73 -26.43 0.80
C ASP A 439 16.92 -25.78 0.06
N LYS A 440 16.97 -25.90 -1.27
CA LYS A 440 17.99 -25.31 -2.15
C LYS A 440 17.37 -24.62 -3.34
N CYS A 441 18.00 -23.54 -3.79
CA CYS A 441 17.60 -22.76 -4.95
C CYS A 441 18.83 -22.25 -5.71
N GLN A 442 18.82 -22.37 -7.04
CA GLN A 442 19.78 -21.70 -7.92
C GLN A 442 19.06 -20.98 -9.03
N VAL A 443 19.65 -19.89 -9.53
CA VAL A 443 19.06 -19.05 -10.55
C VAL A 443 20.05 -18.86 -11.70
N THR A 444 19.61 -19.16 -12.91
CA THR A 444 20.36 -18.81 -14.12
C THR A 444 19.56 -17.81 -14.93
N VAL A 445 20.18 -16.67 -15.22
CA VAL A 445 19.60 -15.62 -16.07
C VAL A 445 20.34 -15.62 -17.40
N TYR A 446 19.59 -15.78 -18.48
CA TYR A 446 20.09 -15.79 -19.84
C TYR A 446 19.72 -14.48 -20.51
N THR A 447 20.68 -13.84 -21.17
CA THR A 447 20.52 -12.65 -22.01
C THR A 447 21.14 -12.84 -23.39
N ASP A 448 21.87 -13.95 -23.59
CA ASP A 448 22.32 -14.35 -24.92
C ASP A 448 21.13 -14.76 -25.79
N PRO A 449 20.98 -14.17 -27.01
CA PRO A 449 19.81 -14.42 -27.85
C PRO A 449 19.62 -15.89 -28.24
N ALA A 450 20.69 -16.63 -28.51
CA ALA A 450 20.60 -18.03 -28.92
C ALA A 450 20.16 -18.92 -27.73
N GLU A 451 20.71 -18.64 -26.55
CA GLU A 451 20.31 -19.35 -25.33
C GLU A 451 18.86 -19.00 -24.93
N CYS A 452 18.44 -17.74 -25.01
CA CYS A 452 17.05 -17.37 -24.74
C CYS A 452 16.07 -18.09 -25.68
N THR A 453 16.40 -18.17 -26.98
CA THR A 453 15.61 -18.92 -27.96
C THR A 453 15.55 -20.41 -27.60
N ARG A 454 16.68 -21.00 -27.26
CA ARG A 454 16.76 -22.41 -26.82
C ARG A 454 15.92 -22.65 -25.56
N ILE A 455 16.12 -21.84 -24.51
CA ILE A 455 15.38 -21.99 -23.25
C ILE A 455 13.87 -21.84 -23.48
N ARG A 456 13.45 -20.84 -24.26
CA ARG A 456 12.04 -20.63 -24.56
C ARG A 456 11.41 -21.83 -25.29
N HIS A 457 11.98 -22.22 -26.41
CA HIS A 457 11.34 -23.17 -27.33
C HIS A 457 11.59 -24.64 -26.97
N GLU A 458 12.76 -24.98 -26.47
CA GLU A 458 13.14 -26.38 -26.21
C GLU A 458 12.89 -26.79 -24.74
N VAL A 459 12.79 -25.82 -23.81
CA VAL A 459 12.65 -26.11 -22.38
C VAL A 459 11.33 -25.58 -21.83
N ALA A 460 11.04 -24.28 -21.94
CA ALA A 460 9.94 -23.66 -21.24
C ALA A 460 8.57 -23.96 -21.88
N ILE A 461 8.40 -23.75 -23.18
CA ILE A 461 7.14 -24.01 -23.89
C ILE A 461 6.67 -25.45 -23.69
N PRO A 462 7.49 -26.50 -23.87
CA PRO A 462 7.06 -27.88 -23.62
C PRO A 462 6.58 -28.13 -22.18
N VAL A 463 7.16 -27.45 -21.20
CA VAL A 463 6.70 -27.53 -19.80
C VAL A 463 5.35 -26.82 -19.63
N PHE A 464 5.18 -25.62 -20.23
CA PHE A 464 3.92 -24.90 -20.17
C PHE A 464 2.79 -25.65 -20.86
N ASP A 465 3.02 -26.19 -22.06
CA ASP A 465 2.05 -26.99 -22.80
C ASP A 465 1.61 -28.22 -22.00
N LYS A 466 2.56 -28.90 -21.33
CA LYS A 466 2.23 -30.05 -20.48
C LYS A 466 1.38 -29.65 -19.28
N ARG A 467 1.64 -28.49 -18.70
CA ARG A 467 0.83 -27.96 -17.57
C ARG A 467 -0.55 -27.53 -18.04
N ASP A 468 -0.64 -26.87 -19.19
CA ASP A 468 -1.88 -26.35 -19.75
C ASP A 468 -2.80 -27.48 -20.24
N ALA A 469 -2.24 -28.55 -20.80
CA ALA A 469 -3.01 -29.73 -21.19
C ALA A 469 -3.80 -30.38 -20.03
N ARG A 470 -3.35 -30.19 -18.78
CA ARG A 470 -4.12 -30.64 -17.60
C ARG A 470 -5.38 -29.79 -17.37
N LEU A 471 -5.41 -28.55 -17.86
CA LEU A 471 -6.54 -27.63 -17.71
C LEU A 471 -7.62 -27.82 -18.78
N GLU A 472 -7.26 -28.34 -19.95
CA GLU A 472 -8.17 -28.49 -21.10
C GLU A 472 -9.41 -29.36 -20.80
N ASN A 473 -9.28 -30.27 -19.85
CA ASN A 473 -10.34 -31.19 -19.45
C ASN A 473 -11.09 -30.75 -18.18
N LEU A 474 -10.77 -29.58 -17.61
CA LEU A 474 -11.48 -29.06 -16.44
C LEU A 474 -12.73 -28.31 -16.89
N THR A 475 -13.89 -28.74 -16.42
CA THR A 475 -15.18 -28.06 -16.61
C THR A 475 -15.82 -27.81 -15.25
N ASP A 476 -16.92 -27.03 -15.23
CA ASP A 476 -17.68 -26.75 -14.00
C ASP A 476 -18.15 -28.05 -13.33
N GLU A 477 -18.46 -29.07 -14.12
CA GLU A 477 -18.95 -30.36 -13.65
C GLU A 477 -17.82 -31.23 -13.09
N THR A 478 -16.57 -30.99 -13.46
CA THR A 478 -15.41 -31.79 -13.02
C THR A 478 -14.67 -31.18 -11.85
N VAL A 479 -15.09 -29.98 -11.37
CA VAL A 479 -14.47 -29.28 -10.25
C VAL A 479 -15.38 -29.28 -9.03
N ASP A 480 -15.01 -30.01 -7.99
CA ASP A 480 -15.80 -30.14 -6.77
C ASP A 480 -15.72 -28.93 -5.84
N VAL A 481 -14.65 -28.11 -5.95
CA VAL A 481 -14.37 -27.03 -5.00
C VAL A 481 -13.98 -25.74 -5.71
N TYR A 482 -14.75 -24.69 -5.46
CA TYR A 482 -14.45 -23.32 -5.89
C TYR A 482 -13.87 -22.49 -4.75
N TYR A 483 -12.83 -21.70 -5.05
CA TYR A 483 -12.20 -20.80 -4.09
C TYR A 483 -12.59 -19.37 -4.37
N SER A 484 -12.95 -18.62 -3.32
CA SER A 484 -13.16 -17.18 -3.44
C SER A 484 -11.82 -16.48 -3.63
N CYS A 485 -11.61 -15.88 -4.79
CA CYS A 485 -10.37 -15.13 -5.09
C CYS A 485 -10.12 -13.98 -4.11
N ILE A 486 -11.17 -13.32 -3.65
CA ILE A 486 -11.07 -12.17 -2.72
C ILE A 486 -10.57 -12.61 -1.33
N LEU A 487 -10.88 -13.82 -0.91
CA LEU A 487 -10.48 -14.36 0.40
C LEU A 487 -9.21 -15.22 0.34
N CYS A 488 -8.68 -15.44 -0.86
CA CYS A 488 -7.51 -16.27 -1.06
C CYS A 488 -6.22 -15.49 -0.79
N GLN A 489 -5.36 -16.01 0.09
CA GLN A 489 -4.03 -15.42 0.36
C GLN A 489 -3.11 -15.43 -0.87
N ALA A 490 -3.43 -16.26 -1.88
CA ALA A 490 -2.71 -16.34 -3.14
C ALA A 490 -3.25 -15.39 -4.23
N PHE A 491 -4.22 -14.54 -3.88
CA PHE A 491 -4.75 -13.55 -4.80
C PHE A 491 -3.76 -12.39 -4.94
N SER A 492 -3.18 -12.24 -6.13
CA SER A 492 -2.27 -11.13 -6.40
C SER A 492 -3.04 -9.87 -6.83
N PRO A 493 -2.48 -8.67 -6.65
CA PRO A 493 -3.07 -7.42 -7.13
C PRO A 493 -3.33 -7.38 -8.65
N SER A 494 -2.61 -8.20 -9.42
CA SER A 494 -2.80 -8.35 -10.87
C SER A 494 -3.92 -9.33 -11.25
N HIS A 495 -4.72 -9.80 -10.30
CA HIS A 495 -5.77 -10.80 -10.48
C HIS A 495 -5.30 -12.16 -10.99
N VAL A 496 -4.01 -12.46 -10.86
CA VAL A 496 -3.45 -13.76 -11.24
C VAL A 496 -3.64 -14.74 -10.09
N CYS A 497 -4.36 -15.82 -10.32
CA CYS A 497 -4.51 -16.91 -9.34
C CYS A 497 -3.26 -17.78 -9.35
N VAL A 498 -2.67 -18.00 -8.17
CA VAL A 498 -1.52 -18.90 -7.95
C VAL A 498 -1.93 -20.27 -7.43
N VAL A 499 -3.20 -20.61 -7.52
CA VAL A 499 -3.72 -21.92 -7.11
C VAL A 499 -3.41 -22.95 -8.19
N THR A 500 -3.15 -24.18 -7.78
CA THR A 500 -2.84 -25.28 -8.69
C THR A 500 -3.94 -25.51 -9.74
N PRO A 501 -3.62 -26.12 -10.89
CA PRO A 501 -4.60 -26.38 -11.97
C PRO A 501 -5.86 -27.13 -11.54
N GLU A 502 -5.76 -27.94 -10.49
CA GLU A 502 -6.89 -28.70 -9.94
C GLU A 502 -7.84 -27.84 -9.09
N ARG A 503 -7.53 -26.54 -8.87
CA ARG A 503 -8.28 -25.64 -8.00
C ARG A 503 -8.58 -24.36 -8.74
N LEU A 504 -9.73 -24.30 -9.39
CA LEU A 504 -10.16 -23.12 -10.13
C LEU A 504 -10.84 -22.10 -9.20
N GLY A 505 -10.32 -20.87 -9.19
CA GLY A 505 -11.05 -19.73 -8.65
C GLY A 505 -11.92 -19.06 -9.74
N PRO A 506 -13.00 -18.35 -9.38
CA PRO A 506 -13.87 -17.69 -10.36
C PRO A 506 -13.14 -16.78 -11.36
N VAL A 507 -12.07 -16.11 -10.92
CA VAL A 507 -11.26 -15.23 -11.79
C VAL A 507 -10.41 -16.04 -12.76
N SER A 508 -9.78 -17.12 -12.31
CA SER A 508 -9.00 -18.02 -13.18
C SER A 508 -9.86 -18.63 -14.26
N TYR A 509 -11.07 -19.04 -13.91
CA TYR A 509 -12.04 -19.62 -14.83
C TYR A 509 -12.48 -18.63 -15.93
N THR A 510 -12.75 -17.38 -15.57
CA THR A 510 -13.11 -16.34 -16.56
C THR A 510 -11.96 -16.01 -17.50
N HIS A 511 -10.72 -16.03 -17.02
CA HIS A 511 -9.54 -15.82 -17.87
C HIS A 511 -9.23 -16.99 -18.80
N LEU A 512 -9.46 -18.23 -18.36
CA LEU A 512 -9.27 -19.41 -19.20
C LEU A 512 -10.33 -19.53 -20.32
N ARG A 513 -11.53 -18.98 -20.13
CA ARG A 513 -12.58 -18.93 -21.19
C ARG A 513 -12.48 -17.73 -22.12
N ALA A 514 -11.68 -16.72 -21.79
CA ALA A 514 -11.50 -15.52 -22.62
C ALA A 514 -10.35 -15.67 -23.62
N HIS A 515 -9.65 -16.76 -23.63
CA HIS A 515 -8.65 -17.20 -24.58
C HIS A 515 -9.13 -18.49 -25.25
#